data_2c82843aa0d0dd82a8e55366d227d989
#
_entry.id   2c82843aa0d0dd82a8e55366d227d989
#
_cell.length_a   1.000
_cell.length_b   1.000
_cell.length_c   1.000
_cell.angle_alpha   90.00
_cell.angle_beta   90.00
_cell.angle_gamma   90.00
#
_symmetry.space_group_name_H-M   'P 1'
#
loop_
_entity.id
_entity.type
_entity.pdbx_description
1 polymer ?
#
loop_
_entity_poly.entity_id
_entity_poly.type
_entity_poly.pdbx_seq_one_letter_code
_entity_poly.pdbx_strand_id
1 'polypeptide(L)'
;MPNFFKSFFSGKSETPESEKQKNDQKNFEIFKYDGLRAQRMGRPDYAVKCFTEALAIQEEFETMGYLSQLYIQMGETAKARELLEKMAAMEPHLTSTFLTLANVCFIQEDYQAMEEAANKAIAIEEGNAVAHYLLGKARKGQNDDLMTIAHLTKAITLKDDFIEARLLRAETLLNLKQYKEMMEDIDAVLAQNPEEETAMLLRGKVKESNGQGEEAEEDYKLVTEINPFNEQAYLYLGQLYINQKKLTEAIGLFDEAI
;
A
#
# COMPACT_ATOMS: atom_id res chain seq x y z
N MET A 1 -25.52 -69.58 -32.60
CA MET A 1 -24.52 -68.56 -32.21
C MET A 1 -25.17 -67.20 -32.29
N PRO A 2 -25.49 -66.59 -31.20
CA PRO A 2 -26.12 -65.28 -31.22
C PRO A 2 -25.22 -64.18 -30.66
N ASN A 3 -25.34 -63.03 -31.29
CA ASN A 3 -25.15 -61.68 -30.73
C ASN A 3 -23.94 -61.37 -29.87
N PHE A 4 -22.79 -61.09 -30.52
CA PHE A 4 -21.62 -60.48 -29.86
C PHE A 4 -21.23 -59.08 -30.36
N PHE A 5 -22.13 -58.34 -31.00
CA PHE A 5 -21.82 -57.03 -31.62
C PHE A 5 -22.76 -55.89 -31.18
N LYS A 6 -23.23 -55.89 -29.93
CA LYS A 6 -24.13 -54.79 -29.45
C LYS A 6 -23.66 -54.05 -28.21
N SER A 7 -22.37 -54.08 -27.86
CA SER A 7 -21.91 -53.35 -26.67
C SER A 7 -20.75 -52.35 -26.87
N PHE A 8 -20.50 -51.91 -28.07
CA PHE A 8 -19.35 -51.02 -28.38
C PHE A 8 -19.74 -49.57 -28.75
N PHE A 9 -21.02 -49.17 -28.70
CA PHE A 9 -21.45 -47.83 -28.94
C PHE A 9 -22.44 -47.34 -27.88
N SER A 10 -22.05 -47.43 -26.59
CA SER A 10 -22.67 -46.59 -25.58
C SER A 10 -21.72 -45.42 -25.29
N GLY A 11 -21.43 -44.60 -26.29
CA GLY A 11 -21.02 -43.23 -26.06
C GLY A 11 -22.11 -42.57 -25.25
N LYS A 12 -21.82 -42.21 -23.96
CA LYS A 12 -22.68 -41.30 -23.22
C LYS A 12 -22.92 -40.09 -24.13
N SER A 13 -24.13 -39.96 -24.69
CA SER A 13 -24.52 -38.73 -25.36
C SER A 13 -24.38 -37.60 -24.36
N GLU A 14 -23.47 -36.69 -24.56
CA GLU A 14 -23.31 -35.50 -23.72
C GLU A 14 -24.65 -34.78 -23.75
N THR A 15 -25.14 -34.39 -22.60
CA THR A 15 -26.37 -33.59 -22.53
C THR A 15 -26.02 -32.19 -23.02
N PRO A 16 -26.99 -31.46 -23.66
CA PRO A 16 -26.74 -30.06 -24.09
C PRO A 16 -26.22 -29.17 -22.97
N GLU A 17 -26.56 -29.49 -21.74
CA GLU A 17 -26.12 -28.79 -20.53
C GLU A 17 -24.64 -29.08 -20.22
N SER A 18 -24.17 -30.31 -20.42
CA SER A 18 -22.75 -30.67 -20.26
C SER A 18 -21.85 -30.07 -21.34
N GLU A 19 -22.36 -29.97 -22.57
CA GLU A 19 -21.65 -29.29 -23.67
C GLU A 19 -21.55 -27.77 -23.42
N LYS A 20 -22.61 -27.14 -22.91
CA LYS A 20 -22.60 -25.73 -22.52
C LYS A 20 -21.58 -25.48 -21.41
N GLN A 21 -21.58 -26.26 -20.34
CA GLN A 21 -20.62 -26.12 -19.23
C GLN A 21 -19.16 -26.27 -19.71
N LYS A 22 -18.89 -27.23 -20.60
CA LYS A 22 -17.53 -27.37 -21.19
C LYS A 22 -17.11 -26.17 -22.01
N ASN A 23 -18.05 -25.59 -22.76
CA ASN A 23 -17.78 -24.41 -23.58
C ASN A 23 -17.57 -23.18 -22.69
N ASP A 24 -18.37 -23.01 -21.65
CA ASP A 24 -18.25 -21.92 -20.69
C ASP A 24 -16.90 -22.01 -19.98
N GLN A 25 -16.50 -23.20 -19.48
CA GLN A 25 -15.17 -23.41 -18.88
C GLN A 25 -14.04 -23.07 -19.84
N LYS A 26 -14.12 -23.52 -21.12
CA LYS A 26 -13.13 -23.20 -22.11
C LYS A 26 -13.04 -21.69 -22.39
N ASN A 27 -14.15 -21.01 -22.49
CA ASN A 27 -14.20 -19.56 -22.70
C ASN A 27 -13.63 -18.81 -21.51
N PHE A 28 -13.96 -19.23 -20.28
CA PHE A 28 -13.37 -18.69 -19.06
C PHE A 28 -11.84 -18.75 -19.12
N GLU A 29 -11.28 -19.92 -19.40
CA GLU A 29 -9.82 -20.12 -19.49
C GLU A 29 -9.20 -19.24 -20.59
N ILE A 30 -9.83 -19.14 -21.76
CA ILE A 30 -9.37 -18.29 -22.86
C ILE A 30 -9.29 -16.82 -22.38
N PHE A 31 -10.37 -16.30 -21.79
CA PHE A 31 -10.39 -14.92 -21.33
C PHE A 31 -9.40 -14.69 -20.21
N LYS A 32 -9.28 -15.59 -19.23
CA LYS A 32 -8.31 -15.50 -18.15
C LYS A 32 -6.89 -15.41 -18.69
N TYR A 33 -6.49 -16.31 -19.58
CA TYR A 33 -5.13 -16.33 -20.15
C TYR A 33 -4.87 -15.17 -21.11
N ASP A 34 -5.84 -14.72 -21.88
CA ASP A 34 -5.71 -13.53 -22.71
C ASP A 34 -5.56 -12.27 -21.86
N GLY A 35 -6.27 -12.18 -20.73
CA GLY A 35 -6.08 -11.13 -19.73
C GLY A 35 -4.67 -11.09 -19.17
N LEU A 36 -4.14 -12.24 -18.73
CA LEU A 36 -2.76 -12.36 -18.24
C LEU A 36 -1.72 -11.98 -19.30
N ARG A 37 -1.94 -12.39 -20.54
CA ARG A 37 -1.08 -12.01 -21.67
C ARG A 37 -1.12 -10.51 -21.92
N ALA A 38 -2.30 -9.92 -21.94
CA ALA A 38 -2.49 -8.49 -22.14
C ALA A 38 -1.81 -7.66 -21.04
N GLN A 39 -1.92 -8.10 -19.78
CA GLN A 39 -1.23 -7.47 -18.65
C GLN A 39 0.29 -7.47 -18.83
N ARG A 40 0.88 -8.63 -19.20
CA ARG A 40 2.32 -8.74 -19.49
C ARG A 40 2.79 -7.88 -20.66
N MET A 41 1.90 -7.60 -21.61
CA MET A 41 2.17 -6.76 -22.78
C MET A 41 1.93 -5.26 -22.51
N GLY A 42 1.62 -4.86 -21.27
CA GLY A 42 1.34 -3.48 -20.91
C GLY A 42 0.05 -2.93 -21.54
N ARG A 43 -0.97 -3.78 -21.74
CA ARG A 43 -2.29 -3.40 -22.29
C ARG A 43 -3.38 -3.54 -21.22
N PRO A 44 -3.38 -2.68 -20.21
CA PRO A 44 -4.28 -2.82 -19.04
C PRO A 44 -5.76 -2.78 -19.43
N ASP A 45 -6.19 -1.91 -20.34
CA ASP A 45 -7.60 -1.82 -20.76
C ASP A 45 -8.12 -3.13 -21.37
N TYR A 46 -7.29 -3.78 -22.19
CA TYR A 46 -7.65 -5.06 -22.77
C TYR A 46 -7.63 -6.19 -21.74
N ALA A 47 -6.69 -6.16 -20.79
CA ALA A 47 -6.65 -7.12 -19.68
C ALA A 47 -7.89 -7.01 -18.80
N VAL A 48 -8.31 -5.78 -18.44
CA VAL A 48 -9.57 -5.53 -17.71
C VAL A 48 -10.76 -6.14 -18.44
N LYS A 49 -10.89 -5.89 -19.74
CA LYS A 49 -11.98 -6.47 -20.54
C LYS A 49 -11.97 -8.00 -20.47
N CYS A 50 -10.82 -8.62 -20.69
CA CYS A 50 -10.71 -10.08 -20.66
C CYS A 50 -11.06 -10.66 -19.29
N PHE A 51 -10.52 -10.11 -18.19
CA PHE A 51 -10.85 -10.60 -16.85
C PHE A 51 -12.32 -10.36 -16.48
N THR A 52 -12.92 -9.26 -16.93
CA THR A 52 -14.36 -8.99 -16.73
C THR A 52 -15.22 -10.04 -17.45
N GLU A 53 -14.90 -10.38 -18.72
CA GLU A 53 -15.59 -11.43 -19.46
C GLU A 53 -15.40 -12.81 -18.81
N ALA A 54 -14.18 -13.11 -18.31
CA ALA A 54 -13.94 -14.34 -17.55
C ALA A 54 -14.85 -14.41 -16.31
N LEU A 55 -14.86 -13.37 -15.49
CA LEU A 55 -15.66 -13.31 -14.28
C LEU A 55 -17.18 -13.29 -14.52
N ALA A 56 -17.63 -12.85 -15.70
CA ALA A 56 -19.03 -12.97 -16.11
C ALA A 56 -19.44 -14.43 -16.37
N ILE A 57 -18.48 -15.31 -16.70
CA ILE A 57 -18.74 -16.74 -16.89
C ILE A 57 -18.62 -17.47 -15.55
N GLN A 58 -17.57 -17.21 -14.79
CA GLN A 58 -17.29 -17.88 -13.53
C GLN A 58 -16.63 -16.93 -12.54
N GLU A 59 -17.21 -16.78 -11.37
CA GLU A 59 -16.55 -16.08 -10.26
C GLU A 59 -15.38 -16.96 -9.74
N GLU A 60 -14.17 -16.43 -9.89
CA GLU A 60 -12.94 -17.11 -9.46
C GLU A 60 -12.06 -16.13 -8.69
N PHE A 61 -11.63 -16.57 -7.50
CA PHE A 61 -10.84 -15.74 -6.57
C PHE A 61 -9.55 -15.21 -7.19
N GLU A 62 -8.81 -16.05 -7.92
CA GLU A 62 -7.53 -15.65 -8.53
C GLU A 62 -7.73 -14.59 -9.64
N THR A 63 -8.75 -14.77 -10.50
CA THR A 63 -9.09 -13.81 -11.55
C THR A 63 -9.58 -12.48 -10.98
N MET A 64 -10.37 -12.51 -9.87
CA MET A 64 -10.71 -11.30 -9.13
C MET A 64 -9.47 -10.58 -8.59
N GLY A 65 -8.48 -11.34 -8.09
CA GLY A 65 -7.21 -10.80 -7.64
C GLY A 65 -6.45 -10.07 -8.74
N TYR A 66 -6.34 -10.65 -9.93
CA TYR A 66 -5.70 -10.00 -11.08
C TYR A 66 -6.44 -8.72 -11.49
N LEU A 67 -7.76 -8.75 -11.55
CA LEU A 67 -8.56 -7.59 -11.92
C LEU A 67 -8.50 -6.49 -10.86
N SER A 68 -8.55 -6.84 -9.57
CA SER A 68 -8.44 -5.85 -8.48
C SER A 68 -7.09 -5.14 -8.49
N GLN A 69 -6.01 -5.87 -8.73
CA GLN A 69 -4.68 -5.29 -8.85
C GLN A 69 -4.55 -4.34 -10.05
N LEU A 70 -5.15 -4.69 -11.19
CA LEU A 70 -5.21 -3.80 -12.35
C LEU A 70 -5.98 -2.51 -12.04
N TYR A 71 -7.13 -2.61 -11.39
CA TYR A 71 -7.90 -1.44 -11.00
C TYR A 71 -7.13 -0.53 -10.02
N ILE A 72 -6.36 -1.11 -9.09
CA ILE A 72 -5.47 -0.33 -8.21
C ILE A 72 -4.42 0.43 -9.03
N GLN A 73 -3.75 -0.24 -9.97
CA GLN A 73 -2.74 0.37 -10.83
C GLN A 73 -3.30 1.47 -11.74
N MET A 74 -4.56 1.36 -12.16
CA MET A 74 -5.26 2.34 -12.98
C MET A 74 -5.91 3.47 -12.17
N GLY A 75 -5.83 3.44 -10.84
CA GLY A 75 -6.49 4.41 -9.96
C GLY A 75 -7.99 4.21 -9.78
N GLU A 76 -8.56 3.12 -10.32
CA GLU A 76 -9.98 2.76 -10.25
C GLU A 76 -10.30 2.11 -8.87
N THR A 77 -10.00 2.83 -7.80
CA THR A 77 -10.01 2.29 -6.43
C THR A 77 -11.37 1.80 -5.96
N ALA A 78 -12.48 2.41 -6.44
CA ALA A 78 -13.83 1.97 -6.11
C ALA A 78 -14.12 0.55 -6.65
N LYS A 79 -13.72 0.27 -7.90
CA LYS A 79 -13.88 -1.06 -8.51
C LYS A 79 -12.98 -2.10 -7.85
N ALA A 80 -11.76 -1.69 -7.49
CA ALA A 80 -10.83 -2.55 -6.76
C ALA A 80 -11.41 -2.96 -5.40
N ARG A 81 -11.97 -2.00 -4.66
CA ARG A 81 -12.61 -2.25 -3.36
C ARG A 81 -13.76 -3.24 -3.47
N GLU A 82 -14.67 -3.06 -4.44
CA GLU A 82 -15.79 -3.97 -4.65
C GLU A 82 -15.34 -5.43 -4.85
N LEU A 83 -14.30 -5.65 -5.66
CA LEU A 83 -13.74 -6.97 -5.88
C LEU A 83 -13.07 -7.53 -4.61
N LEU A 84 -12.31 -6.71 -3.88
CA LEU A 84 -11.64 -7.14 -2.65
C LEU A 84 -12.63 -7.49 -1.54
N GLU A 85 -13.75 -6.77 -1.44
CA GLU A 85 -14.84 -7.10 -0.51
C GLU A 85 -15.49 -8.45 -0.87
N LYS A 86 -15.71 -8.74 -2.15
CA LYS A 86 -16.17 -10.06 -2.62
C LYS A 86 -15.15 -11.14 -2.29
N MET A 87 -13.87 -10.90 -2.58
CA MET A 87 -12.77 -11.83 -2.24
C MET A 87 -12.69 -12.10 -0.73
N ALA A 88 -12.84 -11.08 0.09
CA ALA A 88 -12.85 -11.20 1.55
C ALA A 88 -14.05 -12.03 2.06
N ALA A 89 -15.18 -12.00 1.36
CA ALA A 89 -16.33 -12.83 1.66
C ALA A 89 -16.14 -14.30 1.23
N MET A 90 -15.43 -14.54 0.11
CA MET A 90 -15.10 -15.88 -0.39
C MET A 90 -14.05 -16.58 0.50
N GLU A 91 -13.00 -15.86 0.88
CA GLU A 91 -11.87 -16.38 1.66
C GLU A 91 -11.63 -15.50 2.92
N PRO A 92 -12.49 -15.63 3.95
CA PRO A 92 -12.48 -14.75 5.12
C PRO A 92 -11.26 -14.96 6.04
N HIS A 93 -10.43 -15.96 5.77
CA HIS A 93 -9.21 -16.25 6.53
C HIS A 93 -7.92 -15.86 5.80
N LEU A 94 -8.02 -15.18 4.67
CA LEU A 94 -6.86 -14.77 3.90
C LEU A 94 -6.42 -13.34 4.27
N THR A 95 -5.42 -13.23 5.13
CA THR A 95 -4.86 -11.97 5.65
C THR A 95 -4.50 -10.98 4.53
N SER A 96 -3.90 -11.44 3.43
CA SER A 96 -3.45 -10.60 2.32
C SER A 96 -4.59 -9.82 1.65
N THR A 97 -5.79 -10.39 1.56
CA THR A 97 -6.96 -9.70 1.00
C THR A 97 -7.33 -8.48 1.86
N PHE A 98 -7.36 -8.64 3.19
CA PHE A 98 -7.67 -7.54 4.11
C PHE A 98 -6.59 -6.48 4.14
N LEU A 99 -5.30 -6.85 4.03
CA LEU A 99 -4.21 -5.87 3.91
C LEU A 99 -4.33 -5.05 2.63
N THR A 100 -4.67 -5.68 1.52
CA THR A 100 -4.89 -4.98 0.24
C THR A 100 -6.13 -4.08 0.33
N LEU A 101 -7.22 -4.55 0.92
CA LEU A 101 -8.43 -3.76 1.14
C LEU A 101 -8.15 -2.53 2.01
N ALA A 102 -7.40 -2.69 3.11
CA ALA A 102 -7.01 -1.57 3.97
C ALA A 102 -6.18 -0.52 3.19
N ASN A 103 -5.27 -0.94 2.32
CA ASN A 103 -4.52 0.00 1.47
C ASN A 103 -5.42 0.72 0.46
N VAL A 104 -6.41 0.05 -0.14
CA VAL A 104 -7.37 0.70 -1.03
C VAL A 104 -8.25 1.70 -0.28
N CYS A 105 -8.70 1.35 0.93
CA CYS A 105 -9.44 2.27 1.80
C CYS A 105 -8.60 3.49 2.18
N PHE A 106 -7.29 3.31 2.42
CA PHE A 106 -6.38 4.44 2.66
C PHE A 106 -6.32 5.42 1.47
N ILE A 107 -6.21 4.92 0.23
CA ILE A 107 -6.20 5.75 -0.98
C ILE A 107 -7.52 6.53 -1.13
N GLN A 108 -8.62 5.98 -0.64
CA GLN A 108 -9.95 6.61 -0.62
C GLN A 108 -10.17 7.54 0.59
N GLU A 109 -9.18 7.66 1.46
CA GLU A 109 -9.29 8.39 2.74
C GLU A 109 -10.42 7.87 3.66
N ASP A 110 -10.90 6.64 3.42
CA ASP A 110 -11.88 5.95 4.27
C ASP A 110 -11.17 5.24 5.41
N TYR A 111 -10.74 6.04 6.39
CA TYR A 111 -9.96 5.53 7.52
C TYR A 111 -10.75 4.59 8.45
N GLN A 112 -12.07 4.69 8.45
CA GLN A 112 -12.93 3.77 9.21
C GLN A 112 -12.92 2.38 8.57
N ALA A 113 -13.15 2.27 7.27
CA ALA A 113 -13.09 0.99 6.58
C ALA A 113 -11.66 0.41 6.55
N MET A 114 -10.63 1.28 6.49
CA MET A 114 -9.23 0.88 6.63
C MET A 114 -8.98 0.21 7.98
N GLU A 115 -9.46 0.80 9.07
CA GLU A 115 -9.37 0.24 10.42
C GLU A 115 -10.06 -1.13 10.52
N GLU A 116 -11.28 -1.24 9.98
CA GLU A 116 -12.02 -2.50 10.00
C GLU A 116 -11.29 -3.63 9.25
N ALA A 117 -10.72 -3.32 8.08
CA ALA A 117 -9.94 -4.28 7.32
C ALA A 117 -8.64 -4.67 8.05
N ALA A 118 -7.91 -3.71 8.61
CA ALA A 118 -6.70 -3.98 9.38
C ALA A 118 -6.98 -4.83 10.63
N ASN A 119 -8.07 -4.56 11.34
CA ASN A 119 -8.48 -5.35 12.49
C ASN A 119 -8.84 -6.80 12.11
N LYS A 120 -9.47 -7.02 10.94
CA LYS A 120 -9.71 -8.38 10.43
C LYS A 120 -8.41 -9.10 10.11
N ALA A 121 -7.45 -8.42 9.51
CA ALA A 121 -6.11 -8.98 9.26
C ALA A 121 -5.41 -9.39 10.57
N ILE A 122 -5.47 -8.55 11.62
CA ILE A 122 -4.92 -8.84 12.95
C ILE A 122 -5.65 -10.02 13.61
N ALA A 123 -6.97 -10.11 13.47
CA ALA A 123 -7.75 -11.22 14.02
C ALA A 123 -7.38 -12.57 13.40
N ILE A 124 -6.93 -12.60 12.15
CA ILE A 124 -6.45 -13.80 11.47
C ILE A 124 -4.99 -14.08 11.86
N GLU A 125 -4.15 -13.05 11.90
CA GLU A 125 -2.71 -13.15 12.17
C GLU A 125 -2.27 -12.03 13.13
N GLU A 126 -2.37 -12.31 14.44
CA GLU A 126 -2.08 -11.34 15.51
C GLU A 126 -0.64 -10.76 15.42
N GLY A 127 0.30 -11.57 14.93
CA GLY A 127 1.71 -11.19 14.75
C GLY A 127 2.02 -10.46 13.44
N ASN A 128 1.03 -10.02 12.67
CA ASN A 128 1.28 -9.37 11.40
C ASN A 128 1.66 -7.89 11.58
N ALA A 129 2.95 -7.58 11.43
CA ALA A 129 3.48 -6.22 11.59
C ALA A 129 2.84 -5.22 10.61
N VAL A 130 2.54 -5.64 9.37
CA VAL A 130 1.92 -4.79 8.36
C VAL A 130 0.49 -4.43 8.75
N ALA A 131 -0.27 -5.37 9.30
CA ALA A 131 -1.63 -5.11 9.76
C ALA A 131 -1.65 -4.07 10.90
N HIS A 132 -0.72 -4.17 11.86
CA HIS A 132 -0.56 -3.16 12.91
C HIS A 132 -0.13 -1.80 12.36
N TYR A 133 0.78 -1.76 11.38
CA TYR A 133 1.16 -0.53 10.71
C TYR A 133 -0.03 0.13 10.01
N LEU A 134 -0.83 -0.64 9.26
CA LEU A 134 -2.03 -0.13 8.58
C LEU A 134 -3.07 0.39 9.57
N LEU A 135 -3.24 -0.30 10.70
CA LEU A 135 -4.12 0.17 11.77
C LEU A 135 -3.60 1.48 12.38
N GLY A 136 -2.29 1.62 12.60
CA GLY A 136 -1.66 2.87 13.00
C GLY A 136 -1.92 4.01 12.01
N LYS A 137 -1.80 3.74 10.70
CA LYS A 137 -2.13 4.71 9.64
C LYS A 137 -3.60 5.13 9.66
N ALA A 138 -4.52 4.18 9.87
CA ALA A 138 -5.95 4.47 9.97
C ALA A 138 -6.23 5.41 11.16
N ARG A 139 -5.64 5.13 12.33
CA ARG A 139 -5.74 5.97 13.53
C ARG A 139 -5.15 7.37 13.31
N LYS A 140 -4.04 7.46 12.57
CA LYS A 140 -3.45 8.75 12.19
C LYS A 140 -4.41 9.57 11.33
N GLY A 141 -5.04 8.95 10.34
CA GLY A 141 -6.05 9.61 9.50
C GLY A 141 -7.30 10.04 10.29
N GLN A 142 -7.60 9.37 11.41
CA GLN A 142 -8.67 9.75 12.36
C GLN A 142 -8.22 10.78 13.41
N ASN A 143 -6.98 11.28 13.35
CA ASN A 143 -6.36 12.18 14.32
C ASN A 143 -6.24 11.60 15.75
N ASP A 144 -6.14 10.28 15.89
CA ASP A 144 -5.91 9.60 17.17
C ASP A 144 -4.41 9.27 17.32
N ASP A 145 -3.61 10.28 17.67
CA ASP A 145 -2.16 10.16 17.79
C ASP A 145 -1.73 9.11 18.83
N LEU A 146 -2.49 8.93 19.92
CA LEU A 146 -2.13 7.97 20.96
C LEU A 146 -2.26 6.53 20.47
N MET A 147 -3.38 6.20 19.81
CA MET A 147 -3.57 4.88 19.23
C MET A 147 -2.67 4.66 18.03
N THR A 148 -2.34 5.72 17.26
CA THR A 148 -1.31 5.65 16.21
C THR A 148 0.01 5.16 16.77
N ILE A 149 0.53 5.80 17.83
CA ILE A 149 1.80 5.41 18.47
C ILE A 149 1.72 3.98 19.02
N ALA A 150 0.62 3.60 19.66
CA ALA A 150 0.46 2.26 20.21
C ALA A 150 0.56 1.16 19.14
N HIS A 151 -0.16 1.32 18.01
CA HIS A 151 -0.14 0.34 16.93
C HIS A 151 1.18 0.33 16.16
N LEU A 152 1.80 1.49 15.93
CA LEU A 152 3.12 1.56 15.31
C LEU A 152 4.20 0.95 16.20
N THR A 153 4.13 1.13 17.52
CA THR A 153 5.01 0.47 18.47
C THR A 153 4.88 -1.05 18.40
N LYS A 154 3.66 -1.56 18.27
CA LYS A 154 3.43 -2.99 18.08
C LYS A 154 4.02 -3.48 16.75
N ALA A 155 3.82 -2.73 15.65
CA ALA A 155 4.39 -3.06 14.34
C ALA A 155 5.93 -3.15 14.39
N ILE A 156 6.58 -2.16 15.02
CA ILE A 156 8.04 -2.11 15.19
C ILE A 156 8.53 -3.25 16.09
N THR A 157 7.81 -3.59 17.16
CA THR A 157 8.14 -4.72 18.03
C THR A 157 8.10 -6.06 17.28
N LEU A 158 7.17 -6.20 16.33
CA LEU A 158 7.04 -7.41 15.51
C LEU A 158 8.03 -7.46 14.35
N LYS A 159 8.44 -6.31 13.85
CA LYS A 159 9.40 -6.15 12.76
C LYS A 159 10.30 -4.94 13.07
N ASP A 160 11.47 -5.19 13.64
CA ASP A 160 12.38 -4.14 14.13
C ASP A 160 12.95 -3.25 13.01
N ASP A 161 13.13 -3.80 11.81
CA ASP A 161 13.60 -3.10 10.61
C ASP A 161 12.48 -2.40 9.80
N PHE A 162 11.32 -2.11 10.43
CA PHE A 162 10.18 -1.50 9.76
C PHE A 162 10.32 0.02 9.67
N ILE A 163 11.07 0.49 8.67
CA ILE A 163 11.39 1.90 8.45
C ILE A 163 10.12 2.77 8.39
N GLU A 164 9.13 2.39 7.59
CA GLU A 164 7.90 3.18 7.40
C GLU A 164 7.10 3.33 8.70
N ALA A 165 7.11 2.32 9.55
CA ALA A 165 6.44 2.39 10.85
C ALA A 165 7.18 3.33 11.81
N ARG A 166 8.52 3.29 11.82
CA ARG A 166 9.35 4.21 12.61
C ARG A 166 9.20 5.66 12.15
N LEU A 167 9.24 5.92 10.85
CA LEU A 167 9.04 7.26 10.30
C LEU A 167 7.67 7.84 10.67
N LEU A 168 6.60 7.07 10.48
CA LEU A 168 5.25 7.51 10.83
C LEU A 168 5.08 7.74 12.34
N ARG A 169 5.74 6.92 13.18
CA ARG A 169 5.75 7.13 14.63
C ARG A 169 6.54 8.38 14.99
N ALA A 170 7.69 8.61 14.38
CA ALA A 170 8.50 9.80 14.58
C ALA A 170 7.74 11.08 14.19
N GLU A 171 7.05 11.11 13.05
CA GLU A 171 6.17 12.23 12.66
C GLU A 171 5.07 12.50 13.69
N THR A 172 4.47 11.43 14.21
CA THR A 172 3.40 11.55 15.22
C THR A 172 3.96 12.08 16.54
N LEU A 173 5.14 11.60 16.95
CA LEU A 173 5.86 12.07 18.16
C LEU A 173 6.31 13.53 18.03
N LEU A 174 6.70 13.97 16.82
CA LEU A 174 7.01 15.39 16.55
C LEU A 174 5.82 16.30 16.86
N ASN A 175 4.61 15.93 16.40
CA ASN A 175 3.39 16.69 16.66
C ASN A 175 3.11 16.81 18.17
N LEU A 176 3.43 15.77 18.93
CA LEU A 176 3.28 15.71 20.38
C LEU A 176 4.49 16.30 21.14
N LYS A 177 5.53 16.77 20.43
CA LYS A 177 6.78 17.29 20.99
C LYS A 177 7.53 16.30 21.88
N GLN A 178 7.38 15.00 21.60
CA GLN A 178 8.08 13.92 22.29
C GLN A 178 9.41 13.61 21.56
N TYR A 179 10.31 14.59 21.63
CA TYR A 179 11.54 14.59 20.81
C TYR A 179 12.53 13.47 21.16
N LYS A 180 12.55 13.03 22.41
CA LYS A 180 13.48 11.96 22.81
C LYS A 180 13.13 10.63 22.13
N GLU A 181 11.90 10.20 22.28
CA GLU A 181 11.39 8.96 21.68
C GLU A 181 11.42 9.02 20.16
N MET A 182 11.14 10.20 19.59
CA MET A 182 11.26 10.46 18.17
C MET A 182 12.69 10.24 17.66
N MET A 183 13.71 10.75 18.37
CA MET A 183 15.11 10.60 17.97
C MET A 183 15.57 9.13 18.02
N GLU A 184 15.04 8.31 18.92
CA GLU A 184 15.33 6.86 18.95
C GLU A 184 14.88 6.17 17.64
N ASP A 185 13.73 6.57 17.08
CA ASP A 185 13.26 6.05 15.80
C ASP A 185 14.10 6.56 14.63
N ILE A 186 14.42 7.86 14.61
CA ILE A 186 15.24 8.48 13.56
C ILE A 186 16.63 7.85 13.52
N ASP A 187 17.27 7.68 14.66
CA ASP A 187 18.60 7.09 14.75
C ASP A 187 18.59 5.63 14.25
N ALA A 188 17.55 4.87 14.59
CA ALA A 188 17.38 3.50 14.11
C ALA A 188 17.17 3.44 12.58
N VAL A 189 16.42 4.39 12.02
CA VAL A 189 16.22 4.50 10.57
C VAL A 189 17.51 4.86 9.85
N LEU A 190 18.23 5.91 10.32
CA LEU A 190 19.47 6.36 9.70
C LEU A 190 20.63 5.37 9.86
N ALA A 191 20.58 4.51 10.89
CA ALA A 191 21.53 3.40 11.01
C ALA A 191 21.32 2.32 9.93
N GLN A 192 20.09 2.13 9.44
CA GLN A 192 19.76 1.19 8.38
C GLN A 192 19.91 1.83 6.99
N ASN A 193 19.41 3.04 6.82
CA ASN A 193 19.47 3.83 5.60
C ASN A 193 20.00 5.24 5.91
N PRO A 194 21.31 5.47 5.79
CA PRO A 194 21.92 6.76 6.09
C PRO A 194 21.44 7.92 5.21
N GLU A 195 20.84 7.62 4.04
CA GLU A 195 20.31 8.60 3.08
C GLU A 195 18.79 8.73 3.12
N GLU A 196 18.12 8.29 4.20
CA GLU A 196 16.68 8.41 4.33
C GLU A 196 16.27 9.88 4.54
N GLU A 197 15.77 10.48 3.47
CA GLU A 197 15.44 11.91 3.39
C GLU A 197 14.47 12.34 4.50
N THR A 198 13.39 11.58 4.71
CA THR A 198 12.38 11.90 5.72
C THR A 198 12.97 11.90 7.13
N ALA A 199 13.83 10.93 7.45
CA ALA A 199 14.48 10.88 8.75
C ALA A 199 15.41 12.07 8.99
N MET A 200 16.18 12.50 7.97
CA MET A 200 17.02 13.69 8.05
C MET A 200 16.19 14.95 8.24
N LEU A 201 15.11 15.13 7.49
CA LEU A 201 14.21 16.27 7.65
C LEU A 201 13.60 16.34 9.03
N LEU A 202 13.16 15.20 9.57
CA LEU A 202 12.62 15.10 10.91
C LEU A 202 13.69 15.41 11.98
N ARG A 203 14.92 14.95 11.79
CA ARG A 203 16.05 15.28 12.67
C ARG A 203 16.33 16.78 12.68
N GLY A 204 16.37 17.39 11.50
CA GLY A 204 16.53 18.83 11.36
C GLY A 204 15.45 19.61 12.11
N LYS A 205 14.17 19.16 12.05
CA LYS A 205 13.07 19.77 12.81
C LYS A 205 13.27 19.70 14.33
N VAL A 206 13.78 18.61 14.85
CA VAL A 206 14.10 18.51 16.28
C VAL A 206 15.23 19.46 16.65
N LYS A 207 16.31 19.49 15.84
CA LYS A 207 17.45 20.39 16.05
C LYS A 207 17.00 21.88 16.02
N GLU A 208 16.16 22.24 15.03
CA GLU A 208 15.57 23.59 14.95
C GLU A 208 14.76 23.91 16.22
N SER A 209 13.92 23.00 16.68
CA SER A 209 13.10 23.15 17.89
C SER A 209 13.93 23.31 19.18
N ASN A 210 15.15 22.74 19.18
CA ASN A 210 16.10 22.84 20.27
C ASN A 210 17.03 24.06 20.17
N GLY A 211 16.84 24.94 19.15
CA GLY A 211 17.67 26.10 18.92
C GLY A 211 19.01 25.83 18.23
N GLN A 212 19.20 24.61 17.72
CA GLN A 212 20.40 24.15 17.00
C GLN A 212 20.26 24.42 15.50
N GLY A 213 20.08 25.70 15.14
CA GLY A 213 19.74 26.09 13.77
C GLY A 213 20.82 25.77 12.74
N GLU A 214 22.11 25.82 13.11
CA GLU A 214 23.21 25.48 12.19
C GLU A 214 23.21 23.97 11.87
N GLU A 215 23.02 23.12 12.87
CA GLU A 215 22.94 21.68 12.68
C GLU A 215 21.68 21.25 11.92
N ALA A 216 20.57 21.98 12.07
CA ALA A 216 19.35 21.77 11.27
C ALA A 216 19.57 22.16 9.80
N GLU A 217 20.31 23.24 9.56
CA GLU A 217 20.68 23.70 8.21
C GLU A 217 21.50 22.62 7.48
N GLU A 218 22.44 21.97 8.17
CA GLU A 218 23.23 20.87 7.61
C GLU A 218 22.34 19.69 7.19
N ASP A 219 21.40 19.26 8.02
CA ASP A 219 20.48 18.17 7.70
C ASP A 219 19.62 18.51 6.46
N TYR A 220 19.06 19.70 6.40
CA TYR A 220 18.22 20.12 5.27
C TYR A 220 19.00 20.27 3.97
N LYS A 221 20.22 20.84 4.01
CA LYS A 221 21.12 20.93 2.86
C LYS A 221 21.52 19.57 2.33
N LEU A 222 21.85 18.64 3.23
CA LEU A 222 22.21 17.29 2.82
C LEU A 222 21.06 16.62 2.03
N VAL A 223 19.81 16.83 2.44
CA VAL A 223 18.66 16.32 1.67
C VAL A 223 18.57 16.98 0.29
N THR A 224 18.80 18.31 0.16
CA THR A 224 18.79 18.96 -1.17
C THR A 224 19.93 18.50 -2.06
N GLU A 225 21.07 18.09 -1.49
CA GLU A 225 22.19 17.51 -2.25
C GLU A 225 21.90 16.07 -2.71
N ILE A 226 21.27 15.25 -1.86
CA ILE A 226 20.88 13.87 -2.19
C ILE A 226 19.75 13.87 -3.24
N ASN A 227 18.74 14.70 -3.01
CA ASN A 227 17.56 14.80 -3.87
C ASN A 227 17.22 16.28 -4.16
N PRO A 228 17.74 16.84 -5.27
CA PRO A 228 17.45 18.23 -5.67
C PRO A 228 15.98 18.52 -5.98
N PHE A 229 15.12 17.50 -6.00
CA PHE A 229 13.67 17.64 -6.23
C PHE A 229 12.85 17.47 -4.94
N ASN A 230 13.48 17.39 -3.77
CA ASN A 230 12.78 17.32 -2.50
C ASN A 230 12.24 18.67 -2.07
N GLU A 231 11.03 19.02 -2.50
CA GLU A 231 10.36 20.29 -2.18
C GLU A 231 10.31 20.58 -0.67
N GLN A 232 10.15 19.54 0.15
CA GLN A 232 10.04 19.69 1.60
C GLN A 232 11.37 20.17 2.22
N ALA A 233 12.51 19.72 1.68
CA ALA A 233 13.82 20.17 2.12
C ALA A 233 14.03 21.66 1.84
N TYR A 234 13.69 22.11 0.64
CA TYR A 234 13.73 23.54 0.28
C TYR A 234 12.80 24.39 1.14
N LEU A 235 11.60 23.91 1.41
CA LEU A 235 10.66 24.62 2.30
C LEU A 235 11.20 24.75 3.73
N TYR A 236 11.74 23.68 4.30
CA TYR A 236 12.28 23.73 5.67
C TYR A 236 13.53 24.58 5.77
N LEU A 237 14.45 24.47 4.80
CA LEU A 237 15.66 25.28 4.74
C LEU A 237 15.33 26.77 4.54
N GLY A 238 14.42 27.08 3.61
CA GLY A 238 13.97 28.45 3.37
C GLY A 238 13.29 29.06 4.61
N GLN A 239 12.43 28.30 5.30
CA GLN A 239 11.80 28.77 6.54
C GLN A 239 12.83 29.00 7.64
N LEU A 240 13.84 28.14 7.75
CA LEU A 240 14.94 28.31 8.70
C LEU A 240 15.71 29.60 8.43
N TYR A 241 16.05 29.89 7.16
CA TYR A 241 16.71 31.13 6.79
C TYR A 241 15.87 32.38 7.10
N ILE A 242 14.57 32.34 6.84
CA ILE A 242 13.65 33.43 7.19
C ILE A 242 13.65 33.65 8.70
N ASN A 243 13.55 32.60 9.50
CA ASN A 243 13.55 32.64 10.96
C ASN A 243 14.87 33.25 11.51
N GLN A 244 16.00 32.94 10.85
CA GLN A 244 17.32 33.46 11.17
C GLN A 244 17.60 34.86 10.57
N LYS A 245 16.62 35.45 9.85
CA LYS A 245 16.74 36.72 9.13
C LYS A 245 17.81 36.73 8.00
N LYS A 246 18.17 35.56 7.49
CA LYS A 246 19.04 35.36 6.34
C LYS A 246 18.22 35.45 5.04
N LEU A 247 17.66 36.64 4.76
CA LEU A 247 16.67 36.80 3.67
C LEU A 247 17.29 36.63 2.27
N THR A 248 18.56 36.99 2.11
CA THR A 248 19.27 36.84 0.83
C THR A 248 19.44 35.35 0.50
N GLU A 249 19.82 34.56 1.47
CA GLU A 249 19.99 33.12 1.33
C GLU A 249 18.66 32.44 1.04
N ALA A 250 17.57 32.86 1.71
CA ALA A 250 16.23 32.32 1.45
C ALA A 250 15.77 32.61 -0.01
N ILE A 251 16.04 33.84 -0.53
CA ILE A 251 15.68 34.17 -1.92
C ILE A 251 16.50 33.31 -2.89
N GLY A 252 17.82 33.22 -2.71
CA GLY A 252 18.68 32.43 -3.58
C GLY A 252 18.26 30.93 -3.60
N LEU A 253 17.90 30.38 -2.44
CA LEU A 253 17.44 29.01 -2.33
C LEU A 253 16.16 28.74 -3.14
N PHE A 254 15.19 29.65 -3.07
CA PHE A 254 13.93 29.48 -3.81
C PHE A 254 14.09 29.72 -5.31
N ASP A 255 15.07 30.56 -5.74
CA ASP A 255 15.41 30.71 -7.14
C ASP A 255 16.07 29.46 -7.73
N GLU A 256 16.79 28.67 -6.91
CA GLU A 256 17.38 27.38 -7.32
C GLU A 256 16.34 26.26 -7.39
N ALA A 257 15.25 26.35 -6.63
CA ALA A 257 14.22 25.31 -6.54
C ALA A 257 13.17 25.37 -7.68
N ILE A 258 13.21 26.39 -8.54
CA ILE A 258 12.29 26.61 -9.68
C ILE A 258 12.92 26.08 -10.97
#